data_1ef9f1267cb8e7d9c095761dde0ac0ac
#
_entry.id   1ef9f1267cb8e7d9c095761dde0ac0ac
#
_cell.length_a   1.000
_cell.length_b   1.000
_cell.length_c   1.000
_cell.angle_alpha   90.00
_cell.angle_beta   90.00
_cell.angle_gamma   90.00
#
_symmetry.space_group_name_H-M   'P 1'
#
loop_
_entity.id
_entity.type
_entity.pdbx_description
1 polymer ?
#
loop_
_entity_poly.entity_id
_entity_poly.type
_entity_poly.pdbx_seq_one_letter_code
_entity_poly.pdbx_strand_id
1 'polypeptide(L)'
;MSKKTNEMSVNEYKSALRYLLDKKKINHELYLKILTFHYRAANQAITMTELAAHLGYGDYSAANPRYGFIGSLFASHLGRDMPTDRRGNSRYFSLIARSEIEDNEQKVVGKEFVFYLHQNLSTALEELGLVQQKLTV
;
A
#
# COMPACT_ATOMS: atom_id res chain seq x y z
N MET A 1 -18.71 -13.20 10.52
CA MET A 1 -18.64 -11.76 10.36
C MET A 1 -17.55 -11.38 9.39
N SER A 2 -17.90 -10.55 8.44
CA SER A 2 -16.90 -10.06 7.52
C SER A 2 -15.97 -9.11 8.25
N LYS A 3 -14.69 -9.24 7.97
CA LYS A 3 -13.72 -8.29 8.51
C LYS A 3 -13.94 -6.94 7.84
N LYS A 4 -13.92 -5.89 8.65
CA LYS A 4 -13.94 -4.56 8.08
C LYS A 4 -12.63 -4.34 7.35
N THR A 5 -12.74 -4.02 6.08
CA THR A 5 -11.58 -3.62 5.30
C THR A 5 -11.52 -2.10 5.28
N ASN A 6 -10.31 -1.57 5.21
CA ASN A 6 -10.09 -0.14 5.05
C ASN A 6 -9.95 0.23 3.57
N GLU A 7 -10.30 -0.69 2.71
CA GLU A 7 -10.27 -0.46 1.27
C GLU A 7 -11.25 0.64 0.89
N MET A 8 -10.77 1.59 0.11
CA MET A 8 -11.58 2.69 -0.37
C MET A 8 -12.22 2.34 -1.72
N SER A 9 -13.11 3.19 -2.20
CA SER A 9 -13.68 3.00 -3.52
C SER A 9 -12.64 3.31 -4.60
N VAL A 10 -12.90 2.82 -5.82
CA VAL A 10 -12.03 3.11 -6.97
C VAL A 10 -11.89 4.62 -7.17
N ASN A 11 -13.01 5.35 -7.10
CA ASN A 11 -12.98 6.80 -7.29
C ASN A 11 -12.19 7.52 -6.21
N GLU A 12 -12.29 7.06 -4.96
CA GLU A 12 -11.49 7.64 -3.89
C GLU A 12 -10.00 7.41 -4.13
N TYR A 13 -9.64 6.20 -4.56
CA TYR A 13 -8.24 5.92 -4.89
C TYR A 13 -7.76 6.75 -6.07
N LYS A 14 -8.60 6.95 -7.09
CA LYS A 14 -8.22 7.80 -8.22
C LYS A 14 -7.93 9.23 -7.76
N SER A 15 -8.79 9.77 -6.91
CA SER A 15 -8.59 11.12 -6.37
C SER A 15 -7.30 11.21 -5.57
N ALA A 16 -7.06 10.22 -4.70
CA ALA A 16 -5.86 10.21 -3.87
C ALA A 16 -4.60 10.04 -4.71
N LEU A 17 -4.65 9.21 -5.74
CA LEU A 17 -3.51 9.01 -6.64
C LEU A 17 -3.17 10.28 -7.41
N ARG A 18 -4.18 11.01 -7.89
CA ARG A 18 -3.94 12.29 -8.57
C ARG A 18 -3.25 13.27 -7.63
N TYR A 19 -3.68 13.30 -6.39
CA TYR A 19 -3.05 14.14 -5.37
C TYR A 19 -1.61 13.73 -5.12
N LEU A 20 -1.37 12.43 -4.95
CA LEU A 20 -0.04 11.90 -4.68
C LEU A 20 0.93 12.18 -5.84
N LEU A 21 0.43 12.15 -7.07
CA LEU A 21 1.26 12.31 -8.25
C LEU A 21 1.39 13.76 -8.72
N ASP A 22 0.80 14.70 -8.00
CA ASP A 22 0.99 16.12 -8.28
C ASP A 22 2.49 16.42 -8.21
N LYS A 23 3.00 17.05 -9.27
CA LYS A 23 4.45 17.34 -9.39
C LYS A 23 4.98 18.21 -8.27
N LYS A 24 4.11 18.91 -7.56
CA LYS A 24 4.50 19.70 -6.41
C LYS A 24 4.76 18.86 -5.17
N LYS A 25 4.40 17.59 -5.17
CA LYS A 25 4.63 16.70 -4.04
C LYS A 25 6.02 16.10 -4.13
N ILE A 26 6.71 16.08 -3.00
CA ILE A 26 8.04 15.49 -2.91
C ILE A 26 7.94 13.97 -3.07
N ASN A 27 8.85 13.39 -3.83
CA ASN A 27 8.99 11.93 -3.97
C ASN A 27 7.82 11.23 -4.66
N HIS A 28 7.02 11.95 -5.48
CA HIS A 28 5.92 11.29 -6.18
C HIS A 28 6.39 10.12 -7.04
N GLU A 29 7.57 10.22 -7.63
CA GLU A 29 8.13 9.13 -8.44
C GLU A 29 8.44 7.90 -7.60
N LEU A 30 8.94 8.10 -6.39
CA LEU A 30 9.21 7.00 -5.46
C LEU A 30 7.91 6.28 -5.10
N TYR A 31 6.87 7.04 -4.80
CA TYR A 31 5.59 6.44 -4.40
C TYR A 31 4.96 5.67 -5.55
N LEU A 32 5.05 6.20 -6.75
CA LEU A 32 4.56 5.48 -7.93
C LEU A 32 5.38 4.19 -8.15
N LYS A 33 6.69 4.25 -7.95
CA LYS A 33 7.54 3.07 -8.06
C LYS A 33 7.12 1.98 -7.06
N ILE A 34 6.82 2.38 -5.83
CA ILE A 34 6.36 1.44 -4.80
C ILE A 34 5.04 0.79 -5.22
N LEU A 35 4.08 1.59 -5.65
CA LEU A 35 2.76 1.08 -6.04
C LEU A 35 2.86 0.19 -7.28
N THR A 36 3.69 0.55 -8.24
CA THR A 36 3.90 -0.24 -9.44
C THR A 36 4.53 -1.60 -9.11
N PHE A 37 5.52 -1.60 -8.22
CA PHE A 37 6.14 -2.83 -7.76
C PHE A 37 5.10 -3.75 -7.11
N HIS A 38 4.27 -3.18 -6.24
CA HIS A 38 3.22 -3.94 -5.55
C HIS A 38 2.19 -4.50 -6.55
N TYR A 39 1.79 -3.68 -7.49
CA TYR A 39 0.83 -4.08 -8.53
C TYR A 39 1.35 -5.26 -9.35
N ARG A 40 2.65 -5.25 -9.69
CA ARG A 40 3.26 -6.27 -10.55
C ARG A 40 3.70 -7.53 -9.83
N ALA A 41 3.71 -7.51 -8.50
CA ALA A 41 4.12 -8.66 -7.73
C ALA A 41 3.16 -9.83 -7.95
N ALA A 42 3.66 -11.05 -7.80
CA ALA A 42 2.83 -12.24 -7.90
C ALA A 42 1.70 -12.16 -6.90
N ASN A 43 0.47 -12.33 -7.35
CA ASN A 43 -0.75 -12.19 -6.53
C ASN A 43 -0.89 -10.80 -5.89
N GLN A 44 -0.13 -9.83 -6.38
CA GLN A 44 -0.06 -8.47 -5.82
C GLN A 44 0.29 -8.49 -4.33
N ALA A 45 1.18 -9.39 -3.96
CA ALA A 45 1.59 -9.61 -2.57
C ALA A 45 3.07 -9.32 -2.42
N ILE A 46 3.44 -8.52 -1.42
CA ILE A 46 4.85 -8.20 -1.13
C ILE A 46 5.11 -8.20 0.36
N THR A 47 6.38 -8.37 0.71
CA THR A 47 6.87 -8.07 2.06
C THR A 47 7.67 -6.78 2.02
N MET A 48 7.90 -6.20 3.18
CA MET A 48 8.72 -4.98 3.23
C MET A 48 10.19 -5.27 2.90
N THR A 49 10.67 -6.48 3.18
CA THR A 49 12.02 -6.88 2.77
C THR A 49 12.15 -6.91 1.25
N GLU A 50 11.14 -7.45 0.56
CA GLU A 50 11.13 -7.45 -0.91
C GLU A 50 11.10 -6.04 -1.46
N LEU A 51 10.28 -5.18 -0.86
CA LEU A 51 10.21 -3.79 -1.30
C LEU A 51 11.54 -3.08 -1.08
N ALA A 52 12.16 -3.27 0.08
CA ALA A 52 13.47 -2.66 0.37
C ALA A 52 14.51 -3.09 -0.66
N ALA A 53 14.54 -4.38 -1.00
CA ALA A 53 15.48 -4.88 -2.01
C ALA A 53 15.23 -4.22 -3.37
N HIS A 54 13.98 -4.07 -3.76
CA HIS A 54 13.62 -3.43 -5.03
C HIS A 54 14.05 -1.96 -5.07
N LEU A 55 13.95 -1.27 -3.94
CA LEU A 55 14.30 0.15 -3.85
C LEU A 55 15.78 0.38 -3.57
N GLY A 56 16.55 -0.69 -3.36
CA GLY A 56 17.97 -0.57 -3.07
C GLY A 56 18.29 -0.21 -1.63
N TYR A 57 17.40 -0.48 -0.70
CA TYR A 57 17.63 -0.22 0.72
C TYR A 57 18.22 -1.46 1.40
N GLY A 58 18.86 -1.22 2.54
CA GLY A 58 19.55 -2.29 3.27
C GLY A 58 18.60 -3.27 3.95
N ASP A 59 17.47 -2.80 4.47
CA ASP A 59 16.52 -3.69 5.11
C ASP A 59 15.11 -3.06 5.14
N TYR A 60 14.16 -3.84 5.66
CA TYR A 60 12.75 -3.47 5.66
C TYR A 60 12.46 -2.18 6.43
N SER A 61 13.29 -1.81 7.40
CA SER A 61 13.02 -0.64 8.23
C SER A 61 13.09 0.66 7.43
N ALA A 62 13.78 0.65 6.28
CA ALA A 62 13.82 1.79 5.39
C ALA A 62 12.60 1.84 4.46
N ALA A 63 12.06 0.68 4.09
CA ALA A 63 10.91 0.61 3.19
C ALA A 63 9.59 0.85 3.92
N ASN A 64 9.48 0.34 5.12
CA ASN A 64 8.24 0.35 5.89
C ASN A 64 7.64 1.74 6.09
N PRO A 65 8.40 2.76 6.56
CA PRO A 65 7.82 4.10 6.72
C PRO A 65 7.42 4.75 5.39
N ARG A 66 8.14 4.45 4.32
CA ARG A 66 7.80 5.00 3.01
C ARG A 66 6.51 4.42 2.46
N TYR A 67 6.32 3.12 2.66
CA TYR A 67 5.08 2.45 2.29
C TYR A 67 3.89 3.02 3.06
N GLY A 68 4.04 3.14 4.38
CA GLY A 68 2.99 3.70 5.23
C GLY A 68 2.67 5.15 4.91
N PHE A 69 3.67 5.91 4.50
CA PHE A 69 3.47 7.32 4.18
C PHE A 69 2.51 7.53 3.00
N ILE A 70 2.48 6.61 2.05
CA ILE A 70 1.51 6.67 0.95
C ILE A 70 0.10 6.62 1.52
N GLY A 71 -0.16 5.72 2.46
CA GLY A 71 -1.45 5.65 3.13
C GLY A 71 -1.79 6.91 3.88
N SER A 72 -0.80 7.53 4.53
CA SER A 72 -1.04 8.79 5.25
C SER A 72 -1.40 9.93 4.29
N LEU A 73 -0.81 9.97 3.12
CA LEU A 73 -1.17 10.96 2.11
C LEU A 73 -2.59 10.74 1.60
N PHE A 74 -2.98 9.49 1.41
CA PHE A 74 -4.35 9.17 1.01
C PHE A 74 -5.34 9.61 2.08
N ALA A 75 -5.06 9.28 3.34
CA ALA A 75 -5.93 9.66 4.45
C ALA A 75 -6.07 11.16 4.57
N SER A 76 -4.95 11.87 4.48
CA SER A 76 -4.94 13.34 4.59
C SER A 76 -5.75 13.99 3.47
N HIS A 77 -5.55 13.52 2.24
CA HIS A 77 -6.26 14.08 1.08
C HIS A 77 -7.78 13.89 1.19
N LEU A 78 -8.20 12.71 1.69
CA LEU A 78 -9.62 12.37 1.75
C LEU A 78 -10.27 12.74 3.07
N GLY A 79 -9.51 13.30 4.01
CA GLY A 79 -10.04 13.67 5.32
C GLY A 79 -10.47 12.47 6.15
N ARG A 80 -9.82 11.33 5.97
CA ARG A 80 -10.16 10.11 6.70
C ARG A 80 -9.34 9.99 7.96
N ASP A 81 -9.99 9.51 9.02
CA ASP A 81 -9.29 9.10 10.22
C ASP A 81 -8.59 7.78 9.95
N MET A 82 -7.40 7.63 10.50
CA MET A 82 -6.65 6.40 10.34
C MET A 82 -7.08 5.37 11.37
N PRO A 83 -7.24 4.12 10.95
CA PRO A 83 -7.44 3.05 11.91
C PRO A 83 -6.18 2.90 12.77
N THR A 84 -6.39 2.50 14.02
CA THR A 84 -5.27 2.29 14.94
C THR A 84 -5.18 0.81 15.31
N ASP A 85 -3.96 0.39 15.67
CA ASP A 85 -3.77 -0.93 16.22
C ASP A 85 -4.09 -0.93 17.71
N ARG A 86 -3.86 -2.05 18.40
CA ARG A 86 -4.17 -2.18 19.83
C ARG A 86 -3.37 -1.24 20.71
N ARG A 87 -2.22 -0.77 20.20
CA ARG A 87 -1.35 0.14 20.94
C ARG A 87 -1.64 1.60 20.62
N GLY A 88 -2.64 1.86 19.78
CA GLY A 88 -3.00 3.21 19.39
C GLY A 88 -2.16 3.77 18.24
N ASN A 89 -1.32 2.96 17.61
CA ASN A 89 -0.52 3.42 16.47
C ASN A 89 -1.35 3.37 15.20
N SER A 90 -1.20 4.41 14.37
CA SER A 90 -1.93 4.48 13.11
C SER A 90 -1.46 3.42 12.12
N ARG A 91 -2.41 2.78 11.47
CA ARG A 91 -2.15 1.70 10.53
C ARG A 91 -2.33 2.20 9.11
N TYR A 92 -1.44 3.09 8.68
CA TYR A 92 -1.54 3.72 7.37
C TYR A 92 -1.53 2.73 6.21
N PHE A 93 -0.80 1.62 6.34
CA PHE A 93 -0.74 0.63 5.27
C PHE A 93 -2.11 0.06 4.93
N SER A 94 -3.05 0.08 5.87
CA SER A 94 -4.36 -0.54 5.68
C SER A 94 -5.21 0.11 4.60
N LEU A 95 -4.87 1.35 4.20
CA LEU A 95 -5.52 1.99 3.06
C LEU A 95 -4.94 1.50 1.73
N ILE A 96 -3.77 0.89 1.75
CA ILE A 96 -3.09 0.40 0.54
C ILE A 96 -3.34 -1.08 0.35
N ALA A 97 -3.29 -1.84 1.44
CA ALA A 97 -3.22 -3.29 1.36
C ALA A 97 -3.81 -3.96 2.60
N ARG A 98 -4.15 -5.22 2.42
CA ARG A 98 -4.56 -6.11 3.51
C ARG A 98 -3.33 -6.90 3.95
N SER A 99 -3.11 -7.00 5.24
CA SER A 99 -2.02 -7.80 5.80
C SER A 99 -2.51 -9.20 6.15
N GLU A 100 -1.77 -10.22 5.72
CA GLU A 100 -2.20 -11.61 5.85
C GLU A 100 -2.23 -12.09 7.29
N ILE A 101 -1.31 -11.61 8.13
CA ILE A 101 -1.25 -12.06 9.52
C ILE A 101 -1.65 -10.97 10.50
N GLU A 102 -2.45 -10.02 10.02
CA GLU A 102 -2.85 -8.88 10.81
C GLU A 102 -3.58 -9.27 12.11
N ASP A 103 -4.46 -10.26 12.02
CA ASP A 103 -5.27 -10.67 13.17
C ASP A 103 -4.66 -11.83 13.95
N ASN A 104 -3.53 -12.32 13.53
CA ASN A 104 -2.87 -13.43 14.17
C ASN A 104 -1.86 -12.90 15.17
N GLU A 105 -2.17 -13.09 16.46
CA GLU A 105 -1.29 -12.62 17.52
C GLU A 105 -0.08 -13.49 17.71
N GLN A 106 -0.02 -14.60 17.04
CA GLN A 106 1.14 -15.49 17.17
C GLN A 106 2.32 -14.85 16.48
N LYS A 107 3.35 -14.62 17.26
CA LYS A 107 4.62 -14.18 16.70
C LYS A 107 5.26 -15.39 16.05
N VAL A 108 5.27 -15.42 14.77
CA VAL A 108 6.00 -16.46 14.08
C VAL A 108 7.39 -15.90 13.79
N VAL A 109 8.36 -16.40 14.54
CA VAL A 109 9.73 -15.94 14.43
C VAL A 109 10.23 -16.16 12.99
N GLY A 110 10.78 -15.09 12.40
CA GLY A 110 11.37 -15.17 11.08
C GLY A 110 10.40 -14.97 9.92
N LYS A 111 9.11 -14.77 10.20
CA LYS A 111 8.13 -14.49 9.13
C LYS A 111 7.73 -13.03 9.15
N GLU A 112 7.59 -12.47 7.96
CA GLU A 112 7.17 -11.10 7.78
C GLU A 112 5.69 -11.03 7.42
N PHE A 113 5.09 -9.87 7.69
CA PHE A 113 3.75 -9.60 7.17
C PHE A 113 3.78 -9.57 5.65
N VAL A 114 2.78 -10.21 5.05
CA VAL A 114 2.58 -10.17 3.60
C VAL A 114 1.43 -9.20 3.34
N PHE A 115 1.68 -8.22 2.48
CA PHE A 115 0.70 -7.19 2.14
C PHE A 115 0.13 -7.47 0.76
N TYR A 116 -1.20 -7.59 0.69
CA TYR A 116 -1.93 -7.83 -0.57
C TYR A 116 -2.59 -6.52 -0.99
N LEU A 117 -2.22 -6.02 -2.16
CA LEU A 117 -2.75 -4.76 -2.67
C LEU A 117 -4.27 -4.81 -2.75
N HIS A 118 -4.94 -3.76 -2.27
CA HIS A 118 -6.40 -3.69 -2.38
C HIS A 118 -6.84 -3.69 -3.84
N GLN A 119 -7.87 -4.44 -4.14
CA GLN A 119 -8.36 -4.59 -5.52
C GLN A 119 -8.79 -3.25 -6.10
N ASN A 120 -9.47 -2.42 -5.33
CA ASN A 120 -9.91 -1.12 -5.83
C ASN A 120 -8.76 -0.17 -6.12
N LEU A 121 -7.67 -0.28 -5.36
CA LEU A 121 -6.47 0.50 -5.66
C LEU A 121 -5.82 -0.02 -6.95
N SER A 122 -5.74 -1.32 -7.11
CA SER A 122 -5.24 -1.93 -8.35
C SER A 122 -6.03 -1.43 -9.55
N THR A 123 -7.36 -1.45 -9.45
CA THR A 123 -8.25 -0.97 -10.52
C THR A 123 -8.01 0.51 -10.81
N ALA A 124 -7.87 1.32 -9.76
CA ALA A 124 -7.63 2.76 -9.94
C ALA A 124 -6.30 3.02 -10.68
N LEU A 125 -5.26 2.26 -10.33
CA LEU A 125 -3.97 2.38 -11.01
C LEU A 125 -4.11 2.06 -12.50
N GLU A 126 -4.88 1.03 -12.84
CA GLU A 126 -5.13 0.63 -14.22
C GLU A 126 -5.94 1.70 -14.96
N GLU A 127 -7.01 2.20 -14.35
CA GLU A 127 -7.90 3.15 -15.00
C GLU A 127 -7.24 4.50 -15.22
N LEU A 128 -6.30 4.89 -14.38
CA LEU A 128 -5.53 6.12 -14.57
C LEU A 128 -4.35 5.94 -15.53
N GLY A 129 -4.13 4.72 -16.02
CA GLY A 129 -3.03 4.46 -16.93
C GLY A 129 -1.66 4.51 -16.29
N LEU A 130 -1.60 4.34 -14.97
CA LEU A 130 -0.33 4.41 -14.25
C LEU A 130 0.45 3.10 -14.29
N VAL A 131 -0.23 2.02 -14.60
CA VAL A 131 0.35 0.69 -14.76
C VAL A 131 -0.24 0.04 -15.98
N GLN A 132 0.50 -0.89 -16.57
CA GLN A 132 -0.03 -1.69 -17.66
C GLN A 132 -0.69 -2.94 -17.09
N GLN A 133 -1.89 -3.22 -17.57
CA GLN A 133 -2.55 -4.47 -17.19
C GLN A 133 -1.69 -5.64 -17.60
N LYS A 134 -1.62 -6.65 -16.73
CA LYS A 134 -0.96 -7.89 -17.07
C LYS A 134 -1.78 -8.59 -18.15
N LEU A 135 -1.13 -8.91 -19.25
CA LEU A 135 -1.77 -9.72 -20.26
C LEU A 135 -1.88 -11.14 -19.73
N THR A 136 -3.12 -11.62 -19.68
CA THR A 136 -3.35 -13.02 -19.35
C THR A 136 -3.28 -13.80 -20.64
N VAL A 137 -2.31 -14.64 -20.72
CA VAL A 137 -2.15 -15.47 -21.90
C VAL A 137 -2.59 -16.88 -21.58
#